data_706d1f3e6ba5b3c2f0ddfbae50772edd
#
_entry.id   706d1f3e6ba5b3c2f0ddfbae50772edd
#
_cell.length_a   1.000
_cell.length_b   1.000
_cell.length_c   1.000
_cell.angle_alpha   90.00
_cell.angle_beta   90.00
_cell.angle_gamma   90.00
#
_symmetry.space_group_name_H-M   'P 1'
#
loop_
_entity.id
_entity.type
_entity.pdbx_description
1 polymer ?
#
loop_
_entity_poly.entity_id
_entity_poly.type
_entity_poly.pdbx_seq_one_letter_code
_entity_poly.pdbx_strand_id
1 'polypeptide(L)'
;MTVLFLVVLVDMLGFTIVIPFLTYFIQDLASGQGINDVGSRDFWVGVVIAVYSLAQFLFTPILGSISDRLGRRPVIMFGLVSNSIFFIVFGLSNSLEMAIAARFLSGAGNGNIAVARAYIGDISTYDLIPRRMGMLGAAFGLGFMIGPFIGGLLSDPAASIGGYFDSAFWRNNEYLLPCMFSSLLSLISLALAFFWLEESLDKDSRAATVSDGSLDKLSETFSNIFGVLKIPVISTLVLVNFLFLMAFSMMHGTFILFTAMSVDSGGLGWSEMENGWIFAFIGLLGVIIQGGLIGPLTDRFGMSKLMMIGTILCGIGIASLPYVPPDASWLILGSSAGLAIGNGLFSPTHSSLLTFEANKGGHELGLVMGAQEGYGALARILGPLLAAYLWSITVEGDGIWTFHTCFRVAGLIFILAAALQLTLKLEVDKDDENPIIQN
;
A
#
# COMPACT_ATOMS: atom_id res chain seq x y z
N MET A 1 -4.96 -7.00 -21.97
CA MET A 1 -5.07 -5.90 -20.98
C MET A 1 -6.20 -6.13 -19.98
N THR A 2 -7.44 -6.37 -20.40
CA THR A 2 -8.59 -6.60 -19.51
C THR A 2 -8.35 -7.73 -18.51
N VAL A 3 -7.76 -8.85 -18.95
CA VAL A 3 -7.43 -9.98 -18.06
C VAL A 3 -6.42 -9.58 -16.99
N LEU A 4 -5.35 -8.87 -17.35
CA LEU A 4 -4.36 -8.39 -16.40
C LEU A 4 -4.99 -7.44 -15.35
N PHE A 5 -5.87 -6.54 -15.81
CA PHE A 5 -6.62 -5.66 -14.91
C PHE A 5 -7.46 -6.47 -13.90
N LEU A 6 -8.20 -7.47 -14.36
CA LEU A 6 -9.02 -8.33 -13.49
C LEU A 6 -8.15 -9.13 -12.52
N VAL A 7 -7.04 -9.69 -12.99
CA VAL A 7 -6.08 -10.41 -12.13
C VAL A 7 -5.56 -9.50 -11.02
N VAL A 8 -5.12 -8.30 -11.37
CA VAL A 8 -4.60 -7.34 -10.37
C VAL A 8 -5.69 -6.83 -9.45
N LEU A 9 -6.89 -6.54 -9.96
CA LEU A 9 -8.03 -6.10 -9.14
C LEU A 9 -8.39 -7.17 -8.09
N VAL A 10 -8.51 -8.42 -8.50
CA VAL A 10 -8.90 -9.51 -7.59
C VAL A 10 -7.77 -9.83 -6.60
N ASP A 11 -6.49 -9.74 -7.03
CA ASP A 11 -5.34 -9.86 -6.12
C ASP A 11 -5.31 -8.73 -5.08
N MET A 12 -5.63 -7.50 -5.50
CA MET A 12 -5.73 -6.35 -4.59
C MET A 12 -6.90 -6.46 -3.61
N LEU A 13 -8.04 -6.96 -4.06
CA LEU A 13 -9.16 -7.27 -3.16
C LEU A 13 -8.72 -8.25 -2.07
N GLY A 14 -8.08 -9.36 -2.46
CA GLY A 14 -7.58 -10.37 -1.51
C GLY A 14 -6.58 -9.78 -0.51
N PHE A 15 -5.68 -8.92 -0.95
CA PHE A 15 -4.71 -8.25 -0.09
C PHE A 15 -5.37 -7.30 0.92
N THR A 16 -6.33 -6.49 0.47
CA THR A 16 -6.91 -5.42 1.29
C THR A 16 -7.97 -5.90 2.27
N ILE A 17 -8.57 -7.07 2.05
CA ILE A 17 -9.50 -7.75 2.98
C ILE A 17 -8.88 -7.92 4.37
N VAL A 18 -7.57 -8.16 4.46
CA VAL A 18 -6.88 -8.39 5.72
C VAL A 18 -6.77 -7.12 6.59
N ILE A 19 -6.83 -5.95 5.98
CA ILE A 19 -6.53 -4.67 6.65
C ILE A 19 -7.38 -4.45 7.92
N PRO A 20 -8.72 -4.53 7.92
CA PRO A 20 -9.54 -4.15 9.07
C PRO A 20 -9.37 -5.07 10.28
N PHE A 21 -9.10 -6.35 10.09
CA PHE A 21 -9.01 -7.31 11.19
C PHE A 21 -7.57 -7.65 11.61
N LEU A 22 -6.56 -7.27 10.84
CA LEU A 22 -5.17 -7.63 11.14
C LEU A 22 -4.75 -7.19 12.55
N THR A 23 -5.12 -5.99 12.94
CA THR A 23 -4.80 -5.44 14.26
C THR A 23 -5.36 -6.31 15.37
N TYR A 24 -6.67 -6.62 15.33
CA TYR A 24 -7.37 -7.43 16.33
C TYR A 24 -6.75 -8.83 16.38
N PHE A 25 -6.56 -9.45 15.22
CA PHE A 25 -5.99 -10.80 15.14
C PHE A 25 -4.60 -10.89 15.76
N ILE A 26 -3.73 -9.91 15.51
CA ILE A 26 -2.38 -9.91 16.09
C ILE A 26 -2.43 -9.61 17.59
N GLN A 27 -3.33 -8.74 18.05
CA GLN A 27 -3.55 -8.50 19.48
C GLN A 27 -4.03 -9.77 20.21
N ASP A 28 -4.93 -10.54 19.60
CA ASP A 28 -5.43 -11.79 20.17
C ASP A 28 -4.33 -12.85 20.25
N LEU A 29 -3.53 -13.02 19.19
CA LEU A 29 -2.38 -13.94 19.20
C LEU A 29 -1.34 -13.55 20.25
N ALA A 30 -1.03 -12.26 20.38
CA ALA A 30 -0.08 -11.77 21.37
C ALA A 30 -0.60 -12.01 22.80
N SER A 31 -1.87 -11.73 23.06
CA SER A 31 -2.53 -11.97 24.35
C SER A 31 -2.56 -13.47 24.67
N GLY A 32 -2.85 -14.33 23.70
CA GLY A 32 -2.82 -15.78 23.83
C GLY A 32 -1.43 -16.34 24.19
N GLN A 33 -0.36 -15.63 23.85
CA GLN A 33 1.04 -15.95 24.24
C GLN A 33 1.47 -15.28 25.54
N GLY A 34 0.56 -14.62 26.28
CA GLY A 34 0.84 -13.99 27.56
C GLY A 34 1.44 -12.57 27.44
N ILE A 35 1.45 -11.96 26.27
CA ILE A 35 1.86 -10.57 26.07
C ILE A 35 0.65 -9.68 26.35
N ASN A 36 0.43 -9.31 27.61
CA ASN A 36 -0.73 -8.56 28.05
C ASN A 36 -0.48 -7.05 28.20
N ASP A 37 0.79 -6.65 28.20
CA ASP A 37 1.17 -5.23 28.18
C ASP A 37 0.71 -4.61 26.85
N VAL A 38 -0.10 -3.54 26.91
CA VAL A 38 -0.74 -2.91 25.76
C VAL A 38 0.29 -2.46 24.73
N GLY A 39 1.34 -1.78 25.19
CA GLY A 39 2.39 -1.28 24.31
C GLY A 39 3.15 -2.40 23.58
N SER A 40 3.52 -3.45 24.31
CA SER A 40 4.21 -4.61 23.77
C SER A 40 3.33 -5.42 22.82
N ARG A 41 2.06 -5.60 23.16
CA ARG A 41 1.08 -6.29 22.31
C ARG A 41 0.87 -5.56 20.98
N ASP A 42 0.64 -4.27 21.05
CA ASP A 42 0.34 -3.43 19.89
C ASP A 42 1.58 -3.21 18.99
N PHE A 43 2.80 -3.31 19.56
CA PHE A 43 4.05 -3.30 18.80
C PHE A 43 4.10 -4.39 17.72
N TRP A 44 3.60 -5.59 18.02
CA TRP A 44 3.60 -6.70 17.08
C TRP A 44 2.73 -6.45 15.84
N VAL A 45 1.69 -5.62 15.95
CA VAL A 45 0.86 -5.21 14.79
C VAL A 45 1.74 -4.52 13.74
N GLY A 46 2.53 -3.53 14.15
CA GLY A 46 3.44 -2.83 13.25
C GLY A 46 4.55 -3.74 12.69
N VAL A 47 5.07 -4.67 13.50
CA VAL A 47 6.05 -5.67 13.04
C VAL A 47 5.47 -6.53 11.94
N VAL A 48 4.25 -7.05 12.09
CA VAL A 48 3.59 -7.92 11.09
C VAL A 48 3.31 -7.17 9.78
N ILE A 49 2.94 -5.88 9.86
CA ILE A 49 2.80 -5.02 8.66
C ILE A 49 4.15 -4.80 7.99
N ALA A 50 5.19 -4.48 8.77
CA ALA A 50 6.52 -4.19 8.25
C ALA A 50 7.20 -5.42 7.63
N VAL A 51 7.02 -6.61 8.22
CA VAL A 51 7.61 -7.86 7.74
C VAL A 51 7.11 -8.22 6.34
N TYR A 52 5.83 -8.02 6.06
CA TYR A 52 5.29 -8.20 4.71
C TYR A 52 5.95 -7.26 3.70
N SER A 53 6.07 -5.98 4.05
CA SER A 53 6.72 -4.98 3.19
C SER A 53 8.22 -5.23 3.02
N LEU A 54 8.89 -5.72 4.07
CA LEU A 54 10.29 -6.13 4.02
C LEU A 54 10.50 -7.29 3.04
N ALA A 55 9.65 -8.31 3.12
CA ALA A 55 9.72 -9.42 2.20
C ALA A 55 9.48 -8.98 0.75
N GLN A 56 8.48 -8.13 0.49
CA GLN A 56 8.29 -7.54 -0.83
C GLN A 56 9.54 -6.79 -1.32
N PHE A 57 10.12 -5.95 -0.47
CA PHE A 57 11.31 -5.17 -0.83
C PHE A 57 12.47 -6.08 -1.26
N LEU A 58 12.72 -7.15 -0.52
CA LEU A 58 13.81 -8.08 -0.81
C LEU A 58 13.55 -8.94 -2.05
N PHE A 59 12.33 -9.43 -2.21
CA PHE A 59 12.02 -10.44 -3.23
C PHE A 59 11.48 -9.85 -4.55
N THR A 60 10.91 -8.65 -4.57
CA THR A 60 10.40 -8.03 -5.81
C THR A 60 11.46 -7.90 -6.91
N PRO A 61 12.70 -7.43 -6.65
CA PRO A 61 13.75 -7.39 -7.67
C PRO A 61 14.14 -8.79 -8.18
N ILE A 62 14.14 -9.79 -7.28
CA ILE A 62 14.44 -11.18 -7.62
C ILE A 62 13.35 -11.74 -8.54
N LEU A 63 12.08 -11.57 -8.16
CA LEU A 63 10.93 -12.01 -8.95
C LEU A 63 10.86 -11.27 -10.30
N GLY A 64 11.21 -9.98 -10.32
CA GLY A 64 11.36 -9.20 -11.55
C GLY A 64 12.39 -9.84 -12.48
N SER A 65 13.61 -10.10 -12.00
CA SER A 65 14.66 -10.76 -12.77
C SER A 65 14.30 -12.18 -13.23
N ILE A 66 13.62 -12.95 -12.38
CA ILE A 66 13.09 -14.26 -12.75
C ILE A 66 12.05 -14.12 -13.85
N SER A 67 11.18 -13.10 -13.80
CA SER A 67 10.15 -12.87 -14.81
C SER A 67 10.71 -12.46 -16.16
N ASP A 68 11.88 -11.80 -16.20
CA ASP A 68 12.61 -11.50 -17.44
C ASP A 68 13.14 -12.77 -18.15
N ARG A 69 13.41 -13.83 -17.38
CA ARG A 69 13.96 -15.10 -17.89
C ARG A 69 12.92 -16.15 -18.19
N LEU A 70 12.00 -16.37 -17.24
CA LEU A 70 10.97 -17.41 -17.36
C LEU A 70 9.72 -16.93 -18.10
N GLY A 71 9.52 -15.60 -18.15
CA GLY A 71 8.31 -14.95 -18.64
C GLY A 71 7.52 -14.30 -17.51
N ARG A 72 6.68 -13.33 -17.86
CA ARG A 72 5.86 -12.58 -16.92
C ARG A 72 4.75 -13.44 -16.31
N ARG A 73 4.05 -14.19 -17.18
CA ARG A 73 2.90 -15.02 -16.76
C ARG A 73 3.22 -16.05 -15.70
N PRO A 74 4.28 -16.90 -15.80
CA PRO A 74 4.61 -17.87 -14.76
C PRO A 74 4.87 -17.24 -13.39
N VAL A 75 5.53 -16.07 -13.36
CA VAL A 75 5.85 -15.40 -12.10
C VAL A 75 4.61 -14.78 -11.44
N ILE A 76 3.70 -14.17 -12.23
CA ILE A 76 2.39 -13.73 -11.75
C ILE A 76 1.61 -14.91 -11.14
N MET A 77 1.56 -16.04 -11.85
CA MET A 77 0.87 -17.23 -11.35
C MET A 77 1.50 -17.79 -10.08
N PHE A 78 2.83 -17.80 -9.96
CA PHE A 78 3.54 -18.19 -8.74
C PHE A 78 3.14 -17.29 -7.56
N GLY A 79 3.09 -15.99 -7.75
CA GLY A 79 2.65 -15.05 -6.71
C GLY A 79 1.20 -15.29 -6.24
N LEU A 80 0.28 -15.58 -7.18
CA LEU A 80 -1.11 -15.90 -6.87
C LEU A 80 -1.26 -17.21 -6.09
N VAL A 81 -0.47 -18.25 -6.44
CA VAL A 81 -0.40 -19.51 -5.66
C VAL A 81 0.13 -19.24 -4.25
N SER A 82 1.22 -18.48 -4.14
CA SER A 82 1.80 -18.09 -2.85
C SER A 82 0.77 -17.37 -1.98
N ASN A 83 0.09 -16.35 -2.51
CA ASN A 83 -0.96 -15.61 -1.80
C ASN A 83 -2.09 -16.54 -1.34
N SER A 84 -2.59 -17.42 -2.23
CA SER A 84 -3.66 -18.36 -1.87
C SER A 84 -3.29 -19.25 -0.68
N ILE A 85 -2.08 -19.81 -0.68
CA ILE A 85 -1.61 -20.68 0.40
C ILE A 85 -1.42 -19.88 1.70
N PHE A 86 -0.69 -18.76 1.63
CA PHE A 86 -0.30 -18.03 2.83
C PHE A 86 -1.43 -17.22 3.45
N PHE A 87 -2.50 -16.87 2.74
CA PHE A 87 -3.73 -16.37 3.36
C PHE A 87 -4.37 -17.42 4.27
N ILE A 88 -4.46 -18.68 3.83
CA ILE A 88 -4.98 -19.76 4.66
C ILE A 88 -4.09 -19.99 5.88
N VAL A 89 -2.75 -20.07 5.68
CA VAL A 89 -1.80 -20.26 6.77
C VAL A 89 -1.90 -19.10 7.77
N PHE A 90 -2.06 -17.87 7.30
CA PHE A 90 -2.25 -16.70 8.15
C PHE A 90 -3.55 -16.81 8.97
N GLY A 91 -4.69 -17.13 8.33
CA GLY A 91 -5.98 -17.28 9.02
C GLY A 91 -6.05 -18.44 10.01
N LEU A 92 -5.20 -19.45 9.86
CA LEU A 92 -5.06 -20.59 10.79
C LEU A 92 -3.93 -20.38 11.82
N SER A 93 -3.30 -19.20 11.84
CA SER A 93 -2.21 -18.95 12.77
C SER A 93 -2.71 -18.96 14.22
N ASN A 94 -2.03 -19.70 15.05
CA ASN A 94 -2.28 -19.79 16.50
C ASN A 94 -1.11 -19.24 17.34
N SER A 95 -0.13 -18.63 16.67
CA SER A 95 1.01 -17.95 17.30
C SER A 95 1.49 -16.79 16.45
N LEU A 96 2.16 -15.82 17.11
CA LEU A 96 2.76 -14.65 16.42
C LEU A 96 3.80 -15.08 15.39
N GLU A 97 4.62 -16.08 15.70
CA GLU A 97 5.67 -16.58 14.82
C GLU A 97 5.08 -17.15 13.52
N MET A 98 3.98 -17.90 13.64
CA MET A 98 3.28 -18.45 12.47
C MET A 98 2.65 -17.34 11.62
N ALA A 99 2.03 -16.33 12.25
CA ALA A 99 1.47 -15.17 11.57
C ALA A 99 2.56 -14.34 10.86
N ILE A 100 3.69 -14.09 11.53
CA ILE A 100 4.85 -13.40 10.96
C ILE A 100 5.42 -14.17 9.77
N ALA A 101 5.63 -15.49 9.92
CA ALA A 101 6.13 -16.34 8.85
C ALA A 101 5.19 -16.37 7.64
N ALA A 102 3.87 -16.49 7.87
CA ALA A 102 2.86 -16.43 6.81
C ALA A 102 2.88 -15.10 6.05
N ARG A 103 2.97 -13.96 6.78
CA ARG A 103 3.05 -12.64 6.18
C ARG A 103 4.35 -12.41 5.43
N PHE A 104 5.49 -12.88 5.96
CA PHE A 104 6.77 -12.84 5.27
C PHE A 104 6.74 -13.62 3.96
N LEU A 105 6.27 -14.85 3.99
CA LEU A 105 6.22 -15.73 2.81
C LEU A 105 5.19 -15.23 1.77
N SER A 106 4.06 -14.69 2.22
CA SER A 106 3.11 -14.00 1.34
C SER A 106 3.76 -12.80 0.67
N GLY A 107 4.48 -11.96 1.42
CA GLY A 107 5.22 -10.82 0.88
C GLY A 107 6.32 -11.22 -0.09
N ALA A 108 7.06 -12.30 0.21
CA ALA A 108 8.12 -12.83 -0.64
C ALA A 108 7.59 -13.37 -1.98
N GLY A 109 6.39 -13.94 -1.99
CA GLY A 109 5.72 -14.39 -3.23
C GLY A 109 5.05 -13.25 -4.01
N ASN A 110 4.78 -12.10 -3.38
CA ASN A 110 3.98 -11.04 -3.97
C ASN A 110 4.82 -10.00 -4.73
N GLY A 111 5.41 -10.40 -5.86
CA GLY A 111 6.00 -9.50 -6.85
C GLY A 111 5.04 -9.11 -7.99
N ASN A 112 3.76 -9.51 -7.89
CA ASN A 112 2.78 -9.41 -8.97
C ASN A 112 2.62 -8.00 -9.55
N ILE A 113 2.65 -6.97 -8.72
CA ILE A 113 2.46 -5.59 -9.15
C ILE A 113 3.62 -5.12 -10.03
N ALA A 114 4.86 -5.40 -9.61
CA ALA A 114 6.04 -5.02 -10.39
C ALA A 114 6.08 -5.77 -11.72
N VAL A 115 5.79 -7.07 -11.70
CA VAL A 115 5.71 -7.89 -12.91
C VAL A 115 4.55 -7.47 -13.80
N ALA A 116 3.38 -7.06 -13.25
CA ALA A 116 2.25 -6.54 -14.02
C ALA A 116 2.59 -5.20 -14.70
N ARG A 117 3.35 -4.32 -14.03
CA ARG A 117 3.86 -3.08 -14.67
C ARG A 117 4.81 -3.39 -15.81
N ALA A 118 5.74 -4.33 -15.63
CA ALA A 118 6.62 -4.79 -16.68
C ALA A 118 5.85 -5.40 -17.85
N TYR A 119 4.87 -6.26 -17.57
CA TYR A 119 3.96 -6.82 -18.58
C TYR A 119 3.26 -5.74 -19.41
N ILE A 120 2.79 -4.65 -18.74
CA ILE A 120 2.19 -3.50 -19.46
C ILE A 120 3.22 -2.83 -20.37
N GLY A 121 4.47 -2.68 -19.90
CA GLY A 121 5.55 -2.16 -20.72
C GLY A 121 5.76 -2.99 -21.99
N ASP A 122 5.80 -4.32 -21.83
CA ASP A 122 6.06 -5.25 -22.93
C ASP A 122 4.97 -5.21 -24.01
N ILE A 123 3.68 -5.09 -23.63
CA ILE A 123 2.54 -5.16 -24.58
C ILE A 123 2.06 -3.79 -25.08
N SER A 124 2.67 -2.67 -24.62
CA SER A 124 2.15 -1.33 -24.89
C SER A 124 3.07 -0.55 -25.83
N THR A 125 2.48 0.15 -26.77
CA THR A 125 3.13 1.27 -27.45
C THR A 125 3.29 2.44 -26.48
N TYR A 126 4.30 3.28 -26.70
CA TYR A 126 4.70 4.35 -25.78
C TYR A 126 3.53 5.28 -25.37
N ASP A 127 2.65 5.59 -26.32
CA ASP A 127 1.46 6.43 -26.14
C ASP A 127 0.38 5.80 -25.25
N LEU A 128 0.31 4.45 -25.16
CA LEU A 128 -0.69 3.73 -24.37
C LEU A 128 -0.23 3.40 -22.95
N ILE A 129 1.08 3.49 -22.65
CA ILE A 129 1.62 3.15 -21.32
C ILE A 129 0.94 3.95 -20.21
N PRO A 130 0.79 5.31 -20.27
CA PRO A 130 0.17 6.07 -19.19
C PRO A 130 -1.28 5.65 -18.92
N ARG A 131 -2.06 5.43 -19.98
CA ARG A 131 -3.46 4.98 -19.86
C ARG A 131 -3.57 3.59 -19.23
N ARG A 132 -2.69 2.66 -19.60
CA ARG A 132 -2.69 1.29 -19.08
C ARG A 132 -2.17 1.22 -17.64
N MET A 133 -1.19 2.04 -17.28
CA MET A 133 -0.76 2.21 -15.88
C MET A 133 -1.85 2.82 -15.01
N GLY A 134 -2.63 3.78 -15.55
CA GLY A 134 -3.81 4.32 -14.89
C GLY A 134 -4.87 3.25 -14.57
N MET A 135 -5.04 2.25 -15.44
CA MET A 135 -5.94 1.10 -15.15
C MET A 135 -5.46 0.29 -13.94
N LEU A 136 -4.14 0.08 -13.76
CA LEU A 136 -3.63 -0.53 -12.52
C LEU A 136 -3.97 0.30 -11.29
N GLY A 137 -3.79 1.62 -11.38
CA GLY A 137 -4.20 2.54 -10.30
C GLY A 137 -5.69 2.41 -9.96
N ALA A 138 -6.56 2.27 -10.96
CA ALA A 138 -7.99 2.02 -10.75
C ALA A 138 -8.26 0.67 -10.06
N ALA A 139 -7.52 -0.39 -10.41
CA ALA A 139 -7.62 -1.69 -9.73
C ALA A 139 -7.24 -1.57 -8.24
N PHE A 140 -6.18 -0.83 -7.93
CA PHE A 140 -5.80 -0.51 -6.54
C PHE A 140 -6.91 0.23 -5.81
N GLY A 141 -7.45 1.32 -6.39
CA GLY A 141 -8.51 2.12 -5.77
C GLY A 141 -9.76 1.29 -5.46
N LEU A 142 -10.20 0.47 -6.42
CA LEU A 142 -11.34 -0.44 -6.24
C LEU A 142 -11.04 -1.53 -5.19
N GLY A 143 -9.82 -2.07 -5.18
CA GLY A 143 -9.39 -3.04 -4.17
C GLY A 143 -9.45 -2.45 -2.76
N PHE A 144 -8.91 -1.26 -2.56
CA PHE A 144 -8.96 -0.55 -1.27
C PHE A 144 -10.35 -0.08 -0.87
N MET A 145 -11.28 0.12 -1.81
CA MET A 145 -12.67 0.45 -1.52
C MET A 145 -13.46 -0.77 -1.04
N ILE A 146 -13.37 -1.88 -1.77
CA ILE A 146 -14.24 -3.04 -1.57
C ILE A 146 -13.65 -4.04 -0.56
N GLY A 147 -12.32 -4.23 -0.61
CA GLY A 147 -11.64 -5.26 0.19
C GLY A 147 -11.82 -5.09 1.69
N PRO A 148 -11.51 -3.94 2.29
CA PRO A 148 -11.65 -3.76 3.73
C PRO A 148 -13.10 -3.86 4.21
N PHE A 149 -14.07 -3.43 3.39
CA PHE A 149 -15.49 -3.62 3.71
C PHE A 149 -15.86 -5.11 3.80
N ILE A 150 -15.42 -5.92 2.82
CA ILE A 150 -15.62 -7.37 2.85
C ILE A 150 -14.88 -7.99 4.04
N GLY A 151 -13.66 -7.52 4.33
CA GLY A 151 -12.85 -7.99 5.46
C GLY A 151 -13.57 -7.79 6.79
N GLY A 152 -14.06 -6.58 7.05
CA GLY A 152 -14.84 -6.29 8.27
C GLY A 152 -16.14 -7.09 8.35
N LEU A 153 -16.85 -7.27 7.22
CA LEU A 153 -18.10 -8.05 7.18
C LEU A 153 -17.90 -9.53 7.47
N LEU A 154 -16.78 -10.12 7.05
CA LEU A 154 -16.48 -11.55 7.21
C LEU A 154 -15.70 -11.87 8.49
N SER A 155 -15.20 -10.87 9.21
CA SER A 155 -14.58 -11.04 10.52
C SER A 155 -15.63 -11.45 11.54
N ASP A 156 -15.27 -12.30 12.51
CA ASP A 156 -16.16 -12.91 13.48
C ASP A 156 -17.46 -13.43 12.85
N PRO A 157 -17.40 -14.49 12.04
CA PRO A 157 -18.57 -15.02 11.33
C PRO A 157 -19.62 -15.61 12.28
N ALA A 158 -19.24 -15.96 13.51
CA ALA A 158 -20.16 -16.42 14.52
C ALA A 158 -21.12 -15.31 14.96
N ALA A 159 -20.60 -14.10 15.21
CA ALA A 159 -21.41 -12.94 15.59
C ALA A 159 -22.09 -12.28 14.39
N SER A 160 -21.38 -12.17 13.24
CA SER A 160 -21.88 -11.41 12.07
C SER A 160 -22.90 -12.18 11.22
N ILE A 161 -22.75 -13.51 11.08
CA ILE A 161 -23.57 -14.36 10.21
C ILE A 161 -24.41 -15.34 11.01
N GLY A 162 -23.85 -15.94 12.08
CA GLY A 162 -24.53 -16.93 12.92
C GLY A 162 -24.77 -18.29 12.24
N GLY A 163 -25.69 -19.07 12.78
CA GLY A 163 -26.11 -20.35 12.19
C GLY A 163 -24.98 -21.37 12.11
N TYR A 164 -24.56 -21.79 10.90
CA TYR A 164 -23.47 -22.75 10.69
C TYR A 164 -22.15 -22.28 11.31
N PHE A 165 -21.93 -20.97 11.36
CA PHE A 165 -20.70 -20.36 11.89
C PHE A 165 -20.71 -20.25 13.43
N ASP A 166 -21.77 -20.63 14.11
CA ASP A 166 -21.86 -20.65 15.58
C ASP A 166 -21.08 -21.81 16.25
N SER A 167 -20.43 -22.66 15.46
CA SER A 167 -19.66 -23.79 15.99
C SER A 167 -18.38 -23.35 16.71
N ALA A 168 -17.89 -24.17 17.65
CA ALA A 168 -16.64 -23.91 18.38
C ALA A 168 -15.43 -23.70 17.45
N PHE A 169 -15.44 -24.35 16.28
CA PHE A 169 -14.38 -24.17 15.28
C PHE A 169 -14.30 -22.72 14.80
N TRP A 170 -15.41 -22.12 14.41
CA TRP A 170 -15.43 -20.73 13.90
C TRP A 170 -15.19 -19.70 14.99
N ARG A 171 -15.70 -19.93 16.21
CA ARG A 171 -15.44 -19.07 17.38
C ARG A 171 -13.96 -19.06 17.78
N ASN A 172 -13.24 -20.17 17.53
CA ASN A 172 -11.78 -20.24 17.77
C ASN A 172 -10.94 -19.75 16.57
N ASN A 173 -11.56 -19.50 15.42
CA ASN A 173 -10.88 -19.08 14.18
C ASN A 173 -11.68 -17.94 13.51
N GLU A 174 -11.92 -16.87 14.25
CA GLU A 174 -12.76 -15.73 13.84
C GLU A 174 -12.31 -15.09 12.53
N TYR A 175 -10.99 -15.04 12.30
CA TYR A 175 -10.39 -14.40 11.12
C TYR A 175 -10.08 -15.37 9.97
N LEU A 176 -10.48 -16.63 10.09
CA LEU A 176 -10.25 -17.63 9.03
C LEU A 176 -11.13 -17.38 7.81
N LEU A 177 -12.39 -16.99 8.00
CA LEU A 177 -13.33 -16.78 6.89
C LEU A 177 -12.88 -15.69 5.91
N PRO A 178 -12.48 -14.48 6.34
CA PRO A 178 -11.95 -13.48 5.42
C PRO A 178 -10.64 -13.93 4.75
N CYS A 179 -9.80 -14.70 5.44
CA CYS A 179 -8.60 -15.29 4.85
C CYS A 179 -8.91 -16.35 3.79
N MET A 180 -9.91 -17.20 4.02
CA MET A 180 -10.40 -18.16 3.02
C MET A 180 -10.97 -17.44 1.80
N PHE A 181 -11.71 -16.35 2.01
CA PHE A 181 -12.24 -15.55 0.91
C PHE A 181 -11.11 -14.90 0.10
N SER A 182 -10.09 -14.34 0.76
CA SER A 182 -8.87 -13.82 0.09
C SER A 182 -8.15 -14.90 -0.71
N SER A 183 -8.01 -16.10 -0.14
CA SER A 183 -7.43 -17.25 -0.83
C SER A 183 -8.25 -17.65 -2.06
N LEU A 184 -9.58 -17.70 -1.95
CA LEU A 184 -10.48 -17.99 -3.08
C LEU A 184 -10.32 -16.93 -4.19
N LEU A 185 -10.25 -15.65 -3.84
CA LEU A 185 -9.99 -14.59 -4.82
C LEU A 185 -8.65 -14.79 -5.53
N SER A 186 -7.59 -15.14 -4.79
CA SER A 186 -6.28 -15.45 -5.40
C SER A 186 -6.35 -16.66 -6.34
N LEU A 187 -7.14 -17.69 -6.00
CA LEU A 187 -7.37 -18.85 -6.89
C LEU A 187 -8.19 -18.45 -8.13
N ILE A 188 -9.17 -17.57 -8.01
CA ILE A 188 -9.92 -17.02 -9.15
C ILE A 188 -8.97 -16.24 -10.08
N SER A 189 -8.12 -15.36 -9.51
CA SER A 189 -7.09 -14.65 -10.27
C SER A 189 -6.13 -15.61 -10.96
N LEU A 190 -5.72 -16.69 -10.28
CA LEU A 190 -4.86 -17.73 -10.85
C LEU A 190 -5.55 -18.41 -12.04
N ALA A 191 -6.82 -18.76 -11.91
CA ALA A 191 -7.59 -19.35 -13.01
C ALA A 191 -7.71 -18.37 -14.19
N LEU A 192 -8.00 -17.08 -13.93
CA LEU A 192 -8.02 -16.05 -14.98
C LEU A 192 -6.66 -15.92 -15.67
N ALA A 193 -5.57 -15.90 -14.90
CA ALA A 193 -4.22 -15.85 -15.46
C ALA A 193 -3.85 -17.12 -16.24
N PHE A 194 -4.25 -18.29 -15.73
CA PHE A 194 -3.96 -19.56 -16.36
C PHE A 194 -4.68 -19.73 -17.71
N PHE A 195 -5.95 -19.36 -17.82
CA PHE A 195 -6.74 -19.60 -19.04
C PHE A 195 -6.65 -18.45 -20.04
N TRP A 196 -6.49 -17.21 -19.61
CA TRP A 196 -6.66 -16.04 -20.47
C TRP A 196 -5.50 -15.05 -20.49
N LEU A 197 -4.52 -15.15 -19.55
CA LEU A 197 -3.36 -14.26 -19.61
C LEU A 197 -2.33 -14.85 -20.57
N GLU A 198 -2.06 -14.15 -21.65
CA GLU A 198 -1.01 -14.52 -22.60
C GLU A 198 0.36 -14.13 -22.05
N GLU A 199 1.41 -14.80 -22.53
CA GLU A 199 2.78 -14.39 -22.20
C GLU A 199 3.17 -13.16 -23.00
N SER A 200 3.78 -12.16 -22.34
CA SER A 200 4.17 -10.91 -23.01
C SER A 200 5.57 -10.93 -23.59
N LEU A 201 6.46 -11.78 -23.06
CA LEU A 201 7.84 -11.87 -23.50
C LEU A 201 8.05 -12.95 -24.56
N ASP A 202 8.63 -12.58 -25.69
CA ASP A 202 9.05 -13.50 -26.73
C ASP A 202 10.21 -14.42 -26.26
N LYS A 203 10.28 -15.63 -26.80
CA LYS A 203 11.30 -16.62 -26.45
C LYS A 203 12.73 -16.13 -26.71
N ASP A 204 12.93 -15.35 -27.77
CA ASP A 204 14.25 -14.83 -28.16
C ASP A 204 14.72 -13.75 -27.17
N SER A 205 13.82 -12.91 -26.68
CA SER A 205 14.11 -11.91 -25.66
C SER A 205 14.52 -12.54 -24.33
N ARG A 206 13.91 -13.67 -23.93
CA ARG A 206 14.27 -14.45 -22.74
C ARG A 206 15.66 -15.05 -22.84
N ALA A 207 16.01 -15.60 -24.01
CA ALA A 207 17.32 -16.22 -24.23
C ALA A 207 18.48 -15.21 -24.13
N ALA A 208 18.29 -13.97 -24.59
CA ALA A 208 19.28 -12.91 -24.50
C ALA A 208 19.58 -12.52 -23.03
N THR A 209 18.57 -12.56 -22.17
CA THR A 209 18.72 -12.19 -20.74
C THR A 209 19.43 -13.26 -19.89
N VAL A 210 19.42 -14.53 -20.33
CA VAL A 210 20.07 -15.64 -19.62
C VAL A 210 21.62 -15.56 -19.67
N SER A 211 22.18 -14.89 -20.69
CA SER A 211 23.64 -14.80 -20.88
C SER A 211 24.34 -13.81 -19.94
N ASP A 212 23.59 -12.98 -19.21
CA ASP A 212 24.10 -11.88 -18.40
C ASP A 212 24.00 -12.20 -16.89
N GLY A 213 25.12 -12.22 -16.18
CA GLY A 213 25.23 -12.66 -14.77
C GLY A 213 24.30 -11.89 -13.81
N SER A 214 23.43 -12.60 -13.10
CA SER A 214 22.29 -12.01 -12.39
C SER A 214 22.61 -11.33 -11.06
N LEU A 215 23.69 -11.70 -10.38
CA LEU A 215 24.06 -11.10 -9.08
C LEU A 215 24.75 -9.75 -9.26
N ASP A 216 25.54 -9.60 -10.31
CA ASP A 216 26.18 -8.32 -10.63
C ASP A 216 25.13 -7.27 -11.02
N LYS A 217 24.10 -7.65 -11.78
CA LYS A 217 22.97 -6.76 -12.10
C LYS A 217 22.14 -6.34 -10.88
N LEU A 218 21.94 -7.22 -9.89
CA LEU A 218 21.25 -6.84 -8.66
C LEU A 218 22.06 -5.80 -7.87
N SER A 219 23.37 -6.01 -7.72
CA SER A 219 24.26 -5.05 -7.04
C SER A 219 24.33 -3.71 -7.81
N GLU A 220 24.36 -3.77 -9.12
CA GLU A 220 24.35 -2.60 -10.00
C GLU A 220 23.01 -1.85 -9.92
N THR A 221 21.88 -2.57 -9.88
CA THR A 221 20.53 -1.99 -9.68
C THR A 221 20.44 -1.25 -8.36
N PHE A 222 20.90 -1.85 -7.26
CA PHE A 222 20.95 -1.16 -5.96
C PHE A 222 21.88 0.06 -5.98
N SER A 223 23.06 -0.05 -6.59
CA SER A 223 23.99 1.08 -6.74
C SER A 223 23.36 2.22 -7.55
N ASN A 224 22.69 1.90 -8.64
CA ASN A 224 22.04 2.87 -9.52
C ASN A 224 20.84 3.57 -8.84
N ILE A 225 20.08 2.86 -7.97
CA ILE A 225 19.01 3.45 -7.14
C ILE A 225 19.58 4.58 -6.25
N PHE A 226 20.75 4.37 -5.62
CA PHE A 226 21.41 5.41 -4.85
C PHE A 226 21.98 6.52 -5.75
N GLY A 227 22.36 6.21 -6.99
CA GLY A 227 22.83 7.18 -7.98
C GLY A 227 21.79 8.26 -8.31
N VAL A 228 20.51 7.92 -8.32
CA VAL A 228 19.39 8.84 -8.61
C VAL A 228 19.31 9.99 -7.59
N LEU A 229 19.75 9.78 -6.35
CA LEU A 229 19.80 10.84 -5.32
C LEU A 229 20.82 11.94 -5.62
N LYS A 230 21.67 11.78 -6.62
CA LYS A 230 22.64 12.82 -7.05
C LYS A 230 22.02 13.83 -8.03
N ILE A 231 20.81 13.58 -8.53
CA ILE A 231 20.10 14.44 -9.48
C ILE A 231 19.19 15.38 -8.68
N PRO A 232 19.44 16.71 -8.60
CA PRO A 232 18.84 17.59 -7.59
C PRO A 232 17.31 17.57 -7.53
N VAL A 233 16.62 17.76 -8.66
CA VAL A 233 15.15 17.82 -8.69
C VAL A 233 14.54 16.42 -8.44
N ILE A 234 15.09 15.41 -9.10
CA ILE A 234 14.63 14.01 -8.98
C ILE A 234 14.85 13.51 -7.55
N SER A 235 16.02 13.80 -6.95
CA SER A 235 16.28 13.40 -5.55
C SER A 235 15.30 14.03 -4.58
N THR A 236 14.93 15.29 -4.79
CA THR A 236 13.95 15.98 -3.96
C THR A 236 12.57 15.34 -4.12
N LEU A 237 12.13 15.03 -5.34
CA LEU A 237 10.86 14.33 -5.57
C LEU A 237 10.86 12.93 -4.94
N VAL A 238 11.93 12.15 -5.10
CA VAL A 238 12.06 10.83 -4.48
C VAL A 238 12.02 10.92 -2.95
N LEU A 239 12.68 11.93 -2.35
CA LEU A 239 12.67 12.15 -0.90
C LEU A 239 11.30 12.61 -0.40
N VAL A 240 10.61 13.48 -1.14
CA VAL A 240 9.21 13.87 -0.85
C VAL A 240 8.31 12.64 -0.83
N ASN A 241 8.42 11.77 -1.83
CA ASN A 241 7.64 10.52 -1.87
C ASN A 241 7.98 9.59 -0.70
N PHE A 242 9.27 9.47 -0.36
CA PHE A 242 9.70 8.68 0.80
C PHE A 242 9.08 9.19 2.11
N LEU A 243 9.16 10.49 2.38
CA LEU A 243 8.57 11.10 3.58
C LEU A 243 7.05 10.94 3.59
N PHE A 244 6.40 11.20 2.45
CA PHE A 244 4.95 11.02 2.30
C PHE A 244 4.52 9.59 2.59
N LEU A 245 5.14 8.61 1.94
CA LEU A 245 4.81 7.19 2.13
C LEU A 245 5.17 6.69 3.53
N MET A 246 6.23 7.22 4.15
CA MET A 246 6.59 6.87 5.53
C MET A 246 5.50 7.34 6.51
N ALA A 247 5.09 8.61 6.44
CA ALA A 247 4.01 9.14 7.27
C ALA A 247 2.66 8.46 6.99
N PHE A 248 2.35 8.20 5.72
CA PHE A 248 1.13 7.48 5.33
C PHE A 248 1.12 6.03 5.81
N SER A 249 2.28 5.35 5.79
CA SER A 249 2.42 3.98 6.31
C SER A 249 2.35 3.91 7.84
N MET A 250 2.75 4.97 8.55
CA MET A 250 2.51 5.08 10.00
C MET A 250 1.01 5.01 10.31
N MET A 251 0.17 5.64 9.50
CA MET A 251 -1.28 5.58 9.64
C MET A 251 -1.81 4.14 9.57
N HIS A 252 -1.30 3.31 8.66
CA HIS A 252 -1.72 1.90 8.59
C HIS A 252 -1.45 1.12 9.88
N GLY A 253 -0.39 1.46 10.61
CA GLY A 253 -0.06 0.82 11.89
C GLY A 253 -0.86 1.38 13.08
N THR A 254 -1.33 2.63 13.02
CA THR A 254 -1.92 3.31 14.19
C THR A 254 -3.41 3.61 14.07
N PHE A 255 -3.96 3.67 12.86
CA PHE A 255 -5.38 4.01 12.64
C PHE A 255 -6.31 3.04 13.38
N ILE A 256 -6.14 1.73 13.12
CA ILE A 256 -6.99 0.70 13.73
C ILE A 256 -6.65 0.54 15.22
N LEU A 257 -5.39 0.70 15.63
CA LEU A 257 -5.04 0.70 17.05
C LEU A 257 -5.81 1.80 17.82
N PHE A 258 -5.90 3.00 17.26
CA PHE A 258 -6.68 4.10 17.84
C PHE A 258 -8.19 3.82 17.82
N THR A 259 -8.75 3.38 16.69
CA THR A 259 -10.20 3.16 16.57
C THR A 259 -10.66 1.97 17.41
N ALA A 260 -9.85 0.91 17.55
CA ALA A 260 -10.13 -0.27 18.36
C ALA A 260 -9.92 -0.06 19.86
N MET A 261 -9.06 0.92 20.26
CA MET A 261 -8.78 1.20 21.65
C MET A 261 -10.06 1.58 22.39
N SER A 262 -10.20 1.11 23.65
CA SER A 262 -11.39 1.36 24.45
C SER A 262 -11.66 2.85 24.66
N VAL A 263 -12.93 3.20 24.79
CA VAL A 263 -13.39 4.58 25.04
C VAL A 263 -12.79 5.14 26.34
N ASP A 264 -12.66 4.32 27.36
CA ASP A 264 -12.05 4.71 28.65
C ASP A 264 -10.58 5.08 28.52
N SER A 265 -9.88 4.53 27.52
CA SER A 265 -8.48 4.85 27.20
C SER A 265 -8.33 5.98 26.18
N GLY A 266 -9.45 6.58 25.72
CA GLY A 266 -9.46 7.67 24.76
C GLY A 266 -9.54 7.26 23.29
N GLY A 267 -9.78 5.98 23.01
CA GLY A 267 -10.09 5.47 21.66
C GLY A 267 -11.57 5.53 21.31
N LEU A 268 -11.97 4.88 20.21
CA LEU A 268 -13.36 4.88 19.75
C LEU A 268 -14.13 3.60 20.10
N GLY A 269 -13.44 2.53 20.50
CA GLY A 269 -14.04 1.23 20.82
C GLY A 269 -14.68 0.55 19.63
N TRP A 270 -14.17 0.79 18.41
CA TRP A 270 -14.71 0.24 17.17
C TRP A 270 -14.32 -1.21 16.95
N SER A 271 -15.22 -1.94 16.29
CA SER A 271 -15.00 -3.28 15.77
C SER A 271 -14.41 -3.28 14.37
N GLU A 272 -14.13 -4.47 13.83
CA GLU A 272 -13.66 -4.69 12.46
C GLU A 272 -14.65 -4.18 11.42
N MET A 273 -15.96 -4.30 11.70
CA MET A 273 -17.03 -3.86 10.81
C MET A 273 -17.02 -2.33 10.63
N GLU A 274 -16.91 -1.57 11.72
CA GLU A 274 -16.85 -0.11 11.66
C GLU A 274 -15.59 0.35 10.95
N ASN A 275 -14.45 -0.30 11.21
CA ASN A 275 -13.22 -0.09 10.47
C ASN A 275 -13.37 -0.44 8.99
N GLY A 276 -14.09 -1.52 8.65
CA GLY A 276 -14.42 -1.86 7.27
C GLY A 276 -15.18 -0.75 6.55
N TRP A 277 -16.18 -0.15 7.20
CA TRP A 277 -16.97 0.96 6.65
C TRP A 277 -16.15 2.22 6.39
N ILE A 278 -15.26 2.60 7.33
CA ILE A 278 -14.43 3.81 7.13
C ILE A 278 -13.42 3.62 6.01
N PHE A 279 -12.83 2.43 5.85
CA PHE A 279 -11.95 2.14 4.72
C PHE A 279 -12.70 2.10 3.39
N ALA A 280 -13.95 1.61 3.37
CA ALA A 280 -14.81 1.70 2.18
C ALA A 280 -15.08 3.16 1.78
N PHE A 281 -15.35 4.04 2.76
CA PHE A 281 -15.50 5.47 2.54
C PHE A 281 -14.22 6.11 1.98
N ILE A 282 -13.05 5.81 2.58
CA ILE A 282 -11.74 6.27 2.10
C ILE A 282 -11.51 5.84 0.65
N GLY A 283 -11.78 4.56 0.36
CA GLY A 283 -11.62 4.01 -0.98
C GLY A 283 -12.56 4.65 -2.01
N LEU A 284 -13.83 4.87 -1.65
CA LEU A 284 -14.80 5.57 -2.51
C LEU A 284 -14.33 6.97 -2.88
N LEU A 285 -13.86 7.75 -1.91
CA LEU A 285 -13.30 9.08 -2.17
C LEU A 285 -12.07 9.00 -3.07
N GLY A 286 -11.18 8.01 -2.85
CA GLY A 286 -10.03 7.75 -3.70
C GLY A 286 -10.42 7.52 -5.16
N VAL A 287 -11.44 6.68 -5.40
CA VAL A 287 -11.97 6.42 -6.75
C VAL A 287 -12.53 7.69 -7.40
N ILE A 288 -13.30 8.48 -6.66
CA ILE A 288 -13.87 9.74 -7.16
C ILE A 288 -12.77 10.72 -7.56
N ILE A 289 -11.77 10.90 -6.70
CA ILE A 289 -10.68 11.86 -6.95
C ILE A 289 -9.80 11.39 -8.12
N GLN A 290 -9.29 10.16 -8.06
CA GLN A 290 -8.34 9.66 -9.06
C GLN A 290 -9.02 9.29 -10.39
N GLY A 291 -10.25 8.77 -10.34
CA GLY A 291 -10.98 8.35 -11.52
C GLY A 291 -11.71 9.47 -12.26
N GLY A 292 -12.10 10.55 -11.57
CA GLY A 292 -12.94 11.60 -12.18
C GLY A 292 -12.42 13.01 -12.04
N LEU A 293 -11.83 13.38 -10.92
CA LEU A 293 -11.53 14.78 -10.62
C LEU A 293 -10.09 15.18 -10.87
N ILE A 294 -9.14 14.25 -10.87
CA ILE A 294 -7.71 14.56 -10.94
C ILE A 294 -7.34 15.30 -12.23
N GLY A 295 -7.88 14.90 -13.41
CA GLY A 295 -7.63 15.59 -14.68
C GLY A 295 -8.06 17.04 -14.65
N PRO A 296 -9.36 17.36 -14.49
CA PRO A 296 -9.84 18.74 -14.42
C PRO A 296 -9.17 19.59 -13.34
N LEU A 297 -8.80 18.98 -12.20
CA LEU A 297 -8.08 19.70 -11.15
C LEU A 297 -6.64 20.03 -11.57
N THR A 298 -5.96 19.09 -12.24
CA THR A 298 -4.60 19.31 -12.76
C THR A 298 -4.58 20.40 -13.82
N ASP A 299 -5.55 20.42 -14.75
CA ASP A 299 -5.66 21.45 -15.77
C ASP A 299 -5.89 22.84 -15.16
N ARG A 300 -6.62 22.92 -14.04
CA ARG A 300 -6.96 24.21 -13.40
C ARG A 300 -5.89 24.71 -12.45
N PHE A 301 -5.26 23.85 -11.66
CA PHE A 301 -4.38 24.25 -10.56
C PHE A 301 -2.91 23.92 -10.80
N GLY A 302 -2.61 23.02 -11.76
CA GLY A 302 -1.27 22.51 -12.02
C GLY A 302 -0.85 21.40 -11.05
N MET A 303 0.03 20.51 -11.52
CA MET A 303 0.47 19.31 -10.78
C MET A 303 1.18 19.64 -9.46
N SER A 304 2.08 20.63 -9.47
CA SER A 304 2.88 20.99 -8.28
C SER A 304 2.03 21.49 -7.12
N LYS A 305 1.01 22.34 -7.40
CA LYS A 305 0.10 22.85 -6.37
C LYS A 305 -0.78 21.74 -5.81
N LEU A 306 -1.29 20.85 -6.67
CA LEU A 306 -2.13 19.72 -6.22
C LEU A 306 -1.33 18.75 -5.38
N MET A 307 -0.07 18.46 -5.73
CA MET A 307 0.84 17.65 -4.92
C MET A 307 1.01 18.25 -3.52
N MET A 308 1.22 19.58 -3.43
CA MET A 308 1.34 20.31 -2.16
C MET A 308 0.05 20.24 -1.34
N ILE A 309 -1.10 20.55 -1.96
CA ILE A 309 -2.41 20.48 -1.31
C ILE A 309 -2.67 19.05 -0.78
N GLY A 310 -2.36 18.04 -1.60
CA GLY A 310 -2.48 16.64 -1.21
C GLY A 310 -1.65 16.29 0.03
N THR A 311 -0.41 16.73 0.07
CA THR A 311 0.49 16.53 1.22
C THR A 311 -0.06 17.20 2.50
N ILE A 312 -0.53 18.45 2.40
CA ILE A 312 -1.09 19.20 3.53
C ILE A 312 -2.37 18.55 4.03
N LEU A 313 -3.27 18.14 3.13
CA LEU A 313 -4.53 17.46 3.51
C LEU A 313 -4.28 16.14 4.23
N CYS A 314 -3.31 15.34 3.78
CA CYS A 314 -2.90 14.13 4.49
C CYS A 314 -2.34 14.45 5.88
N GLY A 315 -1.50 15.48 5.99
CA GLY A 315 -0.93 15.92 7.26
C GLY A 315 -2.00 16.37 8.27
N ILE A 316 -2.96 17.17 7.83
CA ILE A 316 -4.10 17.60 8.66
C ILE A 316 -4.97 16.40 9.01
N GLY A 317 -5.29 15.55 8.04
CA GLY A 317 -6.12 14.37 8.23
C GLY A 317 -5.54 13.46 9.31
N ILE A 318 -4.25 13.09 9.22
CA ILE A 318 -3.63 12.21 10.21
C ILE A 318 -3.47 12.89 11.58
N ALA A 319 -3.07 14.15 11.62
CA ALA A 319 -2.87 14.85 12.88
C ALA A 319 -4.16 15.10 13.65
N SER A 320 -5.31 15.18 12.96
CA SER A 320 -6.63 15.39 13.58
C SER A 320 -7.28 14.10 14.10
N LEU A 321 -6.86 12.91 13.63
CA LEU A 321 -7.47 11.63 14.02
C LEU A 321 -7.58 11.42 15.53
N PRO A 322 -6.52 11.57 16.35
CA PRO A 322 -6.57 11.23 17.77
C PRO A 322 -7.38 12.23 18.60
N TYR A 323 -7.87 13.30 17.99
CA TYR A 323 -8.71 14.32 18.65
C TYR A 323 -10.20 14.12 18.37
N VAL A 324 -10.57 13.05 17.65
CA VAL A 324 -11.98 12.68 17.44
C VAL A 324 -12.54 12.11 18.74
N PRO A 325 -13.54 12.77 19.35
CA PRO A 325 -14.09 12.30 20.60
C PRO A 325 -15.07 11.11 20.36
N PRO A 326 -15.15 10.16 21.30
CA PRO A 326 -16.00 8.98 21.15
C PRO A 326 -17.49 9.28 20.94
N ASP A 327 -18.01 10.33 21.60
CA ASP A 327 -19.41 10.79 21.49
C ASP A 327 -19.72 11.45 20.14
N ALA A 328 -18.71 11.88 19.41
CA ALA A 328 -18.82 12.46 18.07
C ALA A 328 -17.91 11.73 17.06
N SER A 329 -17.88 10.40 17.12
CA SER A 329 -17.03 9.53 16.29
C SER A 329 -17.22 9.75 14.77
N TRP A 330 -18.39 10.29 14.33
CA TRP A 330 -18.62 10.67 12.94
C TRP A 330 -17.63 11.74 12.39
N LEU A 331 -16.96 12.51 13.26
CA LEU A 331 -15.92 13.47 12.85
C LEU A 331 -14.70 12.79 12.21
N ILE A 332 -14.51 11.50 12.44
CA ILE A 332 -13.45 10.71 11.79
C ILE A 332 -13.61 10.71 10.26
N LEU A 333 -14.84 10.87 9.75
CA LEU A 333 -15.10 11.02 8.31
C LEU A 333 -14.35 12.21 7.72
N GLY A 334 -14.28 13.34 8.46
CA GLY A 334 -13.52 14.53 8.03
C GLY A 334 -12.02 14.27 7.96
N SER A 335 -11.45 13.68 8.99
CA SER A 335 -10.03 13.30 9.04
C SER A 335 -9.69 12.29 7.94
N SER A 336 -10.53 11.26 7.79
CA SER A 336 -10.38 10.22 6.76
C SER A 336 -10.57 10.76 5.35
N ALA A 337 -11.49 11.73 5.14
CA ALA A 337 -11.63 12.42 3.87
C ALA A 337 -10.35 13.21 3.52
N GLY A 338 -9.75 13.89 4.50
CA GLY A 338 -8.46 14.55 4.32
C GLY A 338 -7.37 13.60 3.83
N LEU A 339 -7.28 12.41 4.42
CA LEU A 339 -6.33 11.36 4.00
C LEU A 339 -6.63 10.85 2.59
N ALA A 340 -7.89 10.53 2.29
CA ALA A 340 -8.31 9.98 1.01
C ALA A 340 -8.10 10.96 -0.14
N ILE A 341 -8.58 12.21 0.02
CA ILE A 341 -8.44 13.27 -0.96
C ILE A 341 -6.95 13.63 -1.11
N GLY A 342 -6.25 13.78 0.00
CA GLY A 342 -4.84 14.12 0.02
C GLY A 342 -3.98 13.12 -0.75
N ASN A 343 -4.12 11.82 -0.47
CA ASN A 343 -3.42 10.76 -1.20
C ASN A 343 -3.86 10.68 -2.67
N GLY A 344 -5.15 10.88 -2.93
CA GLY A 344 -5.72 10.90 -4.28
C GLY A 344 -5.17 12.04 -5.15
N LEU A 345 -4.82 13.17 -4.56
CA LEU A 345 -4.17 14.29 -5.25
C LEU A 345 -2.65 14.10 -5.36
N PHE A 346 -2.00 13.65 -4.29
CA PHE A 346 -0.54 13.52 -4.23
C PHE A 346 0.00 12.47 -5.20
N SER A 347 -0.52 11.25 -5.12
CA SER A 347 0.09 10.09 -5.80
C SER A 347 0.18 10.25 -7.34
N PRO A 348 -0.89 10.61 -8.07
CA PRO A 348 -0.81 10.78 -9.52
C PRO A 348 0.00 12.02 -9.93
N THR A 349 -0.13 13.15 -9.21
CA THR A 349 0.60 14.38 -9.54
C THR A 349 2.10 14.22 -9.29
N HIS A 350 2.49 13.56 -8.20
CA HIS A 350 3.89 13.25 -7.92
C HIS A 350 4.51 12.36 -9.01
N SER A 351 3.84 11.25 -9.38
CA SER A 351 4.33 10.34 -10.40
C SER A 351 4.45 11.03 -11.77
N SER A 352 3.50 11.90 -12.11
CA SER A 352 3.55 12.68 -13.35
C SER A 352 4.71 13.68 -13.36
N LEU A 353 4.91 14.43 -12.26
CA LEU A 353 6.03 15.36 -12.13
C LEU A 353 7.38 14.64 -12.22
N LEU A 354 7.52 13.50 -11.54
CA LEU A 354 8.75 12.72 -11.59
C LEU A 354 9.04 12.22 -13.01
N THR A 355 8.03 11.74 -13.72
CA THR A 355 8.14 11.31 -15.13
C THR A 355 8.55 12.48 -16.03
N PHE A 356 7.93 13.66 -15.84
CA PHE A 356 8.24 14.86 -16.62
C PHE A 356 9.69 15.30 -16.40
N GLU A 357 10.15 15.40 -15.16
CA GLU A 357 11.52 15.80 -14.84
C GLU A 357 12.57 14.77 -15.31
N ALA A 358 12.26 13.47 -15.23
CA ALA A 358 13.14 12.43 -15.77
C ALA A 358 13.33 12.58 -17.28
N ASN A 359 12.25 12.80 -18.02
CA ASN A 359 12.29 12.97 -19.48
C ASN A 359 13.00 14.29 -19.87
N LYS A 360 12.69 15.42 -19.18
CA LYS A 360 13.34 16.72 -19.39
C LYS A 360 14.84 16.65 -19.18
N GLY A 361 15.29 15.90 -18.16
CA GLY A 361 16.71 15.68 -17.86
C GLY A 361 17.40 14.63 -18.73
N GLY A 362 16.69 13.97 -19.66
CA GLY A 362 17.24 12.87 -20.47
C GLY A 362 17.64 11.64 -19.65
N HIS A 363 17.04 11.46 -18.46
CA HIS A 363 17.33 10.33 -17.58
C HIS A 363 16.51 9.11 -17.96
N GLU A 364 17.05 7.92 -17.74
CA GLU A 364 16.35 6.67 -17.97
C GLU A 364 15.16 6.53 -17.03
N LEU A 365 13.93 6.59 -17.58
CA LEU A 365 12.68 6.57 -16.81
C LEU A 365 12.58 5.33 -15.92
N GLY A 366 12.99 4.17 -16.40
CA GLY A 366 12.98 2.92 -15.65
C GLY A 366 13.83 2.98 -14.38
N LEU A 367 15.01 3.60 -14.46
CA LEU A 367 15.89 3.80 -13.31
C LEU A 367 15.27 4.73 -12.27
N VAL A 368 14.70 5.87 -12.71
CA VAL A 368 14.09 6.86 -11.83
C VAL A 368 12.86 6.29 -11.11
N MET A 369 11.98 5.60 -11.86
CA MET A 369 10.80 4.94 -11.29
C MET A 369 11.16 3.76 -10.39
N GLY A 370 12.20 3.01 -10.73
CA GLY A 370 12.75 1.96 -9.88
C GLY A 370 13.28 2.49 -8.56
N ALA A 371 13.98 3.64 -8.58
CA ALA A 371 14.44 4.32 -7.37
C ALA A 371 13.26 4.78 -6.51
N GLN A 372 12.23 5.41 -7.10
CA GLN A 372 11.01 5.79 -6.40
C GLN A 372 10.36 4.61 -5.68
N GLU A 373 10.20 3.47 -6.35
CA GLU A 373 9.61 2.27 -5.74
C GLU A 373 10.50 1.67 -4.64
N GLY A 374 11.82 1.65 -4.82
CA GLY A 374 12.76 1.18 -3.81
C GLY A 374 12.71 2.00 -2.53
N TYR A 375 12.78 3.32 -2.64
CA TYR A 375 12.63 4.22 -1.48
C TYR A 375 11.21 4.17 -0.91
N GLY A 376 10.18 4.04 -1.74
CA GLY A 376 8.81 3.82 -1.29
C GLY A 376 8.64 2.53 -0.49
N ALA A 377 9.31 1.45 -0.88
CA ALA A 377 9.30 0.20 -0.12
C ALA A 377 9.98 0.34 1.24
N LEU A 378 11.14 1.04 1.30
CA LEU A 378 11.78 1.37 2.58
C LEU A 378 10.86 2.20 3.49
N ALA A 379 10.14 3.16 2.94
CA ALA A 379 9.17 3.96 3.69
C ALA A 379 8.04 3.09 4.27
N ARG A 380 7.55 2.11 3.51
CA ARG A 380 6.53 1.14 3.96
C ARG A 380 7.04 0.15 5.02
N ILE A 381 8.35 0.00 5.17
CA ILE A 381 8.96 -0.78 6.27
C ILE A 381 9.14 0.11 7.49
N LEU A 382 9.77 1.26 7.31
CA LEU A 382 10.15 2.14 8.42
C LEU A 382 8.95 2.81 9.08
N GLY A 383 7.92 3.18 8.29
CA GLY A 383 6.72 3.83 8.80
C GLY A 383 6.00 3.02 9.88
N PRO A 384 5.55 1.79 9.60
CA PRO A 384 4.88 0.95 10.60
C PRO A 384 5.76 0.60 11.80
N LEU A 385 7.07 0.38 11.60
CA LEU A 385 8.00 0.11 12.71
C LEU A 385 8.17 1.34 13.61
N LEU A 386 8.33 2.53 13.04
CA LEU A 386 8.40 3.77 13.80
C LEU A 386 7.09 4.03 14.55
N ALA A 387 5.95 3.81 13.87
CA ALA A 387 4.64 3.92 14.48
C ALA A 387 4.47 2.96 15.66
N ALA A 388 4.81 1.68 15.47
CA ALA A 388 4.73 0.65 16.50
C ALA A 388 5.62 0.98 17.71
N TYR A 389 6.85 1.40 17.45
CA TYR A 389 7.77 1.81 18.51
C TYR A 389 7.24 3.01 19.28
N LEU A 390 6.83 4.07 18.59
CA LEU A 390 6.27 5.25 19.26
C LEU A 390 4.99 4.91 20.03
N TRP A 391 4.11 4.11 19.45
CA TRP A 391 2.88 3.66 20.12
C TRP A 391 3.21 2.88 21.40
N SER A 392 4.11 1.91 21.34
CA SER A 392 4.44 1.05 22.48
C SER A 392 4.97 1.81 23.69
N ILE A 393 5.67 2.91 23.47
CA ILE A 393 6.24 3.73 24.56
C ILE A 393 5.34 4.90 24.99
N THR A 394 4.24 5.19 24.26
CA THR A 394 3.40 6.35 24.51
C THR A 394 1.92 6.02 24.73
N VAL A 395 1.47 4.79 24.47
CA VAL A 395 0.03 4.43 24.58
C VAL A 395 -0.50 4.56 26.00
N GLU A 396 0.32 4.21 27.00
CA GLU A 396 0.02 4.36 28.43
C GLU A 396 0.70 5.60 29.04
N GLY A 397 1.23 6.48 28.23
CA GLY A 397 1.97 7.66 28.69
C GLY A 397 1.08 8.80 29.12
N ASP A 398 1.68 9.75 29.85
CA ASP A 398 1.01 10.91 30.42
C ASP A 398 1.45 12.24 29.78
N GLY A 399 0.63 13.26 29.94
CA GLY A 399 0.92 14.62 29.52
C GLY A 399 0.99 14.77 28.00
N ILE A 400 2.16 15.15 27.47
CA ILE A 400 2.38 15.32 26.02
C ILE A 400 2.76 14.02 25.31
N TRP A 401 3.22 13.02 26.07
CA TRP A 401 3.68 11.71 25.60
C TRP A 401 2.58 10.66 25.74
N THR A 402 1.56 10.77 24.90
CA THR A 402 0.43 9.86 24.83
C THR A 402 0.36 9.24 23.42
N PHE A 403 -0.58 8.33 23.17
CA PHE A 403 -0.80 7.75 21.83
C PHE A 403 -0.94 8.80 20.72
N HIS A 404 -1.33 10.05 21.04
CA HIS A 404 -1.36 11.17 20.09
C HIS A 404 0.02 11.45 19.47
N THR A 405 1.11 11.04 20.14
CA THR A 405 2.49 11.28 19.69
C THR A 405 2.74 10.66 18.31
N CYS A 406 2.22 9.45 18.06
CA CYS A 406 2.36 8.79 16.75
C CYS A 406 1.78 9.65 15.61
N PHE A 407 0.60 10.18 15.83
CA PHE A 407 -0.12 11.01 14.84
C PHE A 407 0.55 12.38 14.66
N ARG A 408 1.05 12.99 15.76
CA ARG A 408 1.82 14.23 15.69
C ARG A 408 3.12 14.07 14.91
N VAL A 409 3.85 12.98 15.17
CA VAL A 409 5.10 12.68 14.42
C VAL A 409 4.80 12.45 12.95
N ALA A 410 3.76 11.69 12.61
CA ALA A 410 3.35 11.50 11.21
C ALA A 410 2.95 12.84 10.56
N GLY A 411 2.20 13.70 11.27
CA GLY A 411 1.86 15.05 10.81
C GLY A 411 3.10 15.93 10.58
N LEU A 412 4.10 15.87 11.47
CA LEU A 412 5.37 16.58 11.30
C LEU A 412 6.15 16.10 10.08
N ILE A 413 6.14 14.79 9.79
CA ILE A 413 6.78 14.25 8.58
C ILE A 413 6.08 14.78 7.33
N PHE A 414 4.74 14.90 7.31
CA PHE A 414 4.03 15.54 6.21
C PHE A 414 4.38 17.03 6.07
N ILE A 415 4.55 17.75 7.18
CA ILE A 415 5.01 19.15 7.16
C ILE A 415 6.43 19.24 6.56
N LEU A 416 7.33 18.34 6.93
CA LEU A 416 8.67 18.26 6.35
C LEU A 416 8.62 17.95 4.83
N ALA A 417 7.75 17.02 4.42
CA ALA A 417 7.54 16.73 3.00
C ALA A 417 7.01 17.96 2.25
N ALA A 418 6.05 18.70 2.83
CA ALA A 418 5.52 19.93 2.25
C ALA A 418 6.58 21.05 2.18
N ALA A 419 7.38 21.22 3.24
CA ALA A 419 8.49 22.19 3.26
C ALA A 419 9.53 21.86 2.18
N LEU A 420 9.85 20.58 1.99
CA LEU A 420 10.77 20.15 0.95
C LEU A 420 10.21 20.42 -0.46
N GLN A 421 8.90 20.29 -0.66
CA GLN A 421 8.25 20.65 -1.93
C GLN A 421 8.40 22.13 -2.27
N LEU A 422 8.46 23.04 -1.28
CA LEU A 422 8.69 24.47 -1.50
C LEU A 422 10.09 24.77 -2.07
N THR A 423 11.05 23.87 -1.90
CA THR A 423 12.38 24.02 -2.48
C THR A 423 12.45 23.63 -3.96
N LEU A 424 11.42 22.92 -4.45
CA LEU A 424 11.31 22.55 -5.86
C LEU A 424 11.07 23.81 -6.71
N LYS A 425 12.08 24.27 -7.41
CA LYS A 425 11.95 25.26 -8.48
C LYS A 425 11.53 24.52 -9.75
N LEU A 426 10.28 24.13 -9.83
CA LEU A 426 9.70 23.57 -11.05
C LEU A 426 9.43 24.74 -12.00
N GLU A 427 10.28 24.98 -12.96
CA GLU A 427 10.01 25.82 -14.12
C GLU A 427 9.01 25.08 -15.01
N VAL A 428 7.75 25.10 -14.62
CA VAL A 428 6.65 24.69 -15.49
C VAL A 428 6.29 25.92 -16.29
N ASP A 429 6.90 26.08 -17.48
CA ASP A 429 6.43 27.05 -18.46
C ASP A 429 4.96 26.72 -18.76
N LYS A 430 4.09 27.75 -18.75
CA LYS A 430 2.66 27.58 -19.05
C LYS A 430 2.40 27.04 -20.45
N ASP A 431 3.40 27.12 -21.33
CA ASP A 431 3.34 26.63 -22.70
C ASP A 431 3.69 25.12 -22.81
N ASP A 432 4.35 24.53 -21.81
CA ASP A 432 4.68 23.09 -21.74
C ASP A 432 3.63 22.24 -20.98
N GLU A 433 2.63 22.88 -20.35
CA GLU A 433 1.54 22.18 -19.64
C GLU A 433 0.59 21.40 -20.56
N ASN A 434 0.75 21.47 -21.89
CA ASN A 434 -0.11 20.78 -22.86
C ASN A 434 0.66 20.04 -23.97
N PRO A 435 1.48 19.02 -23.68
CA PRO A 435 2.12 18.22 -24.74
C PRO A 435 1.17 17.18 -25.38
N ILE A 436 -0.11 17.15 -25.03
CA ILE A 436 -1.06 16.12 -25.50
C ILE A 436 -1.93 16.56 -26.67
N ILE A 437 -1.82 17.82 -27.13
CA ILE A 437 -2.58 18.28 -28.30
C ILE A 437 -1.62 18.86 -29.35
N GLN A 438 -0.77 18.03 -29.91
CA GLN A 438 -0.22 18.24 -31.24
C GLN A 438 -0.11 16.89 -31.97
N ASN A 439 -1.15 16.65 -32.80
CA ASN A 439 -1.33 15.65 -33.88
C ASN A 439 -1.49 14.19 -33.46
#